data_63dd202eb0eac243f183f56f1e17be44
#
_entry.id   63dd202eb0eac243f183f56f1e17be44
#
_cell.length_a   1.000
_cell.length_b   1.000
_cell.length_c   1.000
_cell.angle_alpha   90.00
_cell.angle_beta   90.00
_cell.angle_gamma   90.00
#
_symmetry.space_group_name_H-M   'P 1'
#
loop_
_entity.id
_entity.type
_entity.pdbx_description
1 polymer ?
#
loop_
_entity_poly.entity_id
_entity_poly.type
_entity_poly.pdbx_seq_one_letter_code
_entity_poly.pdbx_strand_id
1 'polypeptide(L)'
;ALPIYVLLGTGIAVIYNMIIFKLGIINDVTNIDIFINIIASAIIGPIFEEILFRYSLINKLEIYFSRKWSIWLSTIIFALCHTGIYTMIFAFIIGIVNGYLYSTKRDILIPIFVHISANMIATFLFGYNSVVLILGFLLIIISYFIIKE
;
A
#
# COMPACT_ATOMS: atom_id res chain seq x y z
N ALA A 1 -10.04 14.43 6.90
CA ALA A 1 -9.67 13.05 7.28
C ALA A 1 -8.56 12.42 6.42
N LEU A 2 -8.25 12.93 5.19
CA LEU A 2 -7.20 12.33 4.31
C LEU A 2 -5.82 12.17 4.97
N PRO A 3 -5.27 13.11 5.78
CA PRO A 3 -3.95 12.94 6.38
C PRO A 3 -3.77 11.67 7.20
N ILE A 4 -4.83 11.15 7.83
CA ILE A 4 -4.74 9.94 8.64
C ILE A 4 -4.46 8.69 7.79
N TYR A 5 -4.99 8.67 6.57
CA TYR A 5 -4.74 7.57 5.63
C TYR A 5 -3.32 7.60 5.06
N VAL A 6 -2.72 8.79 4.92
CA VAL A 6 -1.29 8.95 4.61
C VAL A 6 -0.43 8.35 5.73
N LEU A 7 -0.75 8.60 7.01
CA LEU A 7 -0.03 8.01 8.14
C LEU A 7 -0.18 6.48 8.16
N LEU A 8 -1.34 5.95 7.82
CA LEU A 8 -1.56 4.50 7.73
C LEU A 8 -0.64 3.87 6.67
N GLY A 9 -0.63 4.39 5.44
CA GLY A 9 0.22 3.90 4.36
C GLY A 9 1.72 4.00 4.71
N THR A 10 2.13 5.14 5.28
CA THR A 10 3.48 5.35 5.80
C THR A 10 3.86 4.29 6.83
N GLY A 11 3.01 4.05 7.83
CA GLY A 11 3.27 3.07 8.88
C GLY A 11 3.44 1.64 8.34
N ILE A 12 2.58 1.23 7.41
CA ILE A 12 2.67 -0.09 6.76
C ILE A 12 4.01 -0.25 6.02
N ALA A 13 4.39 0.74 5.21
CA ALA A 13 5.64 0.69 4.44
C ALA A 13 6.88 0.69 5.35
N VAL A 14 6.87 1.50 6.40
CA VAL A 14 7.97 1.53 7.40
C VAL A 14 8.17 0.16 8.02
N ILE A 15 7.12 -0.47 8.53
CA ILE A 15 7.23 -1.79 9.16
C ILE A 15 7.72 -2.82 8.14
N TYR A 16 7.14 -2.83 6.95
CA TYR A 16 7.52 -3.77 5.91
C TYR A 16 9.00 -3.64 5.54
N ASN A 17 9.48 -2.43 5.22
CA ASN A 17 10.86 -2.18 4.87
C ASN A 17 11.82 -2.53 6.00
N MET A 18 11.50 -2.20 7.27
CA MET A 18 12.34 -2.56 8.41
C MET A 18 12.48 -4.08 8.55
N ILE A 19 11.42 -4.85 8.30
CA ILE A 19 11.48 -6.31 8.32
C ILE A 19 12.37 -6.83 7.18
N ILE A 20 12.19 -6.34 5.96
CA ILE A 20 12.96 -6.74 4.78
C ILE A 20 14.45 -6.46 4.97
N PHE A 21 14.80 -5.27 5.47
CA PHE A 21 16.19 -4.93 5.76
C PHE A 21 16.79 -5.79 6.88
N LYS A 22 16.02 -6.06 7.95
CA LYS A 22 16.48 -6.94 9.03
C LYS A 22 16.76 -8.37 8.56
N LEU A 23 16.02 -8.85 7.57
CA LEU A 23 16.22 -10.16 6.96
C LEU A 23 17.38 -10.20 5.96
N GLY A 24 18.07 -9.07 5.73
CA GLY A 24 19.18 -8.98 4.77
C GLY A 24 18.74 -9.03 3.31
N ILE A 25 17.47 -8.78 3.04
CA ILE A 25 16.91 -8.74 1.68
C ILE A 25 17.15 -7.33 1.16
N ILE A 26 18.19 -7.18 0.34
CA ILE A 26 18.55 -5.89 -0.26
C ILE A 26 17.79 -5.76 -1.57
N ASN A 27 17.02 -4.71 -1.72
CA ASN A 27 16.54 -4.30 -3.03
C ASN A 27 17.69 -3.53 -3.72
N ASP A 28 18.26 -4.11 -4.75
CA ASP A 28 19.21 -3.41 -5.61
C ASP A 28 18.48 -2.25 -6.29
N VAL A 29 18.74 -1.04 -5.81
CA VAL A 29 18.30 0.18 -6.49
C VAL A 29 19.18 0.34 -7.71
N THR A 30 18.72 -0.13 -8.86
CA THR A 30 19.36 0.18 -10.14
C THR A 30 19.31 1.68 -10.40
N ASN A 31 20.39 2.22 -10.99
CA ASN A 31 20.57 3.66 -11.33
C ASN A 31 19.59 4.16 -12.42
N ILE A 32 18.30 3.95 -12.24
CA ILE A 32 17.28 4.59 -13.07
C ILE A 32 17.02 5.97 -12.47
N ASP A 33 16.84 6.95 -13.34
CA ASP A 33 16.60 8.35 -12.96
C ASP A 33 15.57 8.41 -11.80
N ILE A 34 16.07 8.68 -10.58
CA ILE A 34 15.32 8.62 -9.32
C ILE A 34 14.03 9.44 -9.43
N PHE A 35 14.11 10.59 -10.11
CA PHE A 35 12.95 11.49 -10.27
C PHE A 35 11.84 10.88 -11.13
N ILE A 36 12.20 10.26 -12.26
CA ILE A 36 11.23 9.58 -13.14
C ILE A 36 10.59 8.39 -12.42
N ASN A 37 11.38 7.61 -11.70
CA ASN A 37 10.88 6.48 -10.91
C ASN A 37 9.91 6.92 -9.80
N ILE A 38 10.20 8.01 -9.08
CA ILE A 38 9.32 8.52 -8.04
C ILE A 38 7.98 8.92 -8.64
N ILE A 39 7.98 9.72 -9.71
CA ILE A 39 6.73 10.18 -10.34
C ILE A 39 5.96 9.00 -10.91
N ALA A 40 6.61 8.13 -11.66
CA ALA A 40 5.92 7.02 -12.34
C ALA A 40 5.42 5.96 -11.36
N SER A 41 6.28 5.45 -10.47
CA SER A 41 5.95 4.30 -9.64
C SER A 41 5.40 4.65 -8.26
N ALA A 42 5.73 5.82 -7.70
CA ALA A 42 5.21 6.20 -6.40
C ALA A 42 3.96 7.08 -6.44
N ILE A 43 3.64 7.72 -7.57
CA ILE A 43 2.47 8.61 -7.69
C ILE A 43 1.53 8.16 -8.80
N ILE A 44 1.99 8.11 -10.04
CA ILE A 44 1.11 7.86 -11.20
C ILE A 44 0.62 6.41 -11.20
N GLY A 45 1.52 5.43 -10.99
CA GLY A 45 1.18 4.02 -10.90
C GLY A 45 0.07 3.76 -9.88
N PRO A 46 0.24 4.11 -8.60
CA PRO A 46 -0.79 3.96 -7.58
C PRO A 46 -2.17 4.55 -7.95
N ILE A 47 -2.21 5.71 -8.59
CA ILE A 47 -3.49 6.30 -9.03
C ILE A 47 -4.22 5.38 -10.01
N PHE A 48 -3.53 4.95 -11.08
CA PHE A 48 -4.12 4.06 -12.07
C PHE A 48 -4.47 2.69 -11.50
N GLU A 49 -3.61 2.14 -10.65
CA GLU A 49 -3.83 0.85 -10.01
C GLU A 49 -5.06 0.87 -9.09
N GLU A 50 -5.22 1.89 -8.26
CA GLU A 50 -6.40 1.99 -7.39
C GLU A 50 -7.68 2.20 -8.21
N ILE A 51 -7.66 3.00 -9.27
CA ILE A 51 -8.81 3.14 -10.18
C ILE A 51 -9.15 1.80 -10.82
N LEU A 52 -8.17 1.05 -11.28
CA LEU A 52 -8.40 -0.24 -11.93
C LEU A 52 -8.88 -1.31 -10.94
N PHE A 53 -8.17 -1.50 -9.84
CA PHE A 53 -8.41 -2.62 -8.92
C PHE A 53 -9.49 -2.32 -7.87
N ARG A 54 -9.61 -1.08 -7.38
CA ARG A 54 -10.61 -0.74 -6.35
C ARG A 54 -11.88 -0.18 -6.96
N TYR A 55 -11.78 0.87 -7.77
CA TYR A 55 -12.98 1.46 -8.36
C TYR A 55 -13.61 0.54 -9.41
N SER A 56 -12.86 0.03 -10.39
CA SER A 56 -13.43 -0.77 -11.47
C SER A 56 -13.67 -2.22 -11.08
N LEU A 57 -12.61 -2.94 -10.63
CA LEU A 57 -12.68 -4.38 -10.44
C LEU A 57 -13.52 -4.77 -9.21
N ILE A 58 -13.35 -4.14 -8.04
CA ILE A 58 -14.15 -4.46 -6.85
C ILE A 58 -15.63 -4.21 -7.13
N ASN A 59 -16.01 -3.05 -7.70
CA ASN A 59 -17.42 -2.76 -8.00
C ASN A 59 -18.02 -3.78 -8.97
N LYS A 60 -17.25 -4.25 -9.95
CA LYS A 60 -17.70 -5.28 -10.88
C LYS A 60 -17.83 -6.65 -10.22
N LEU A 61 -16.88 -7.00 -9.34
CA LEU A 61 -16.93 -8.27 -8.63
C LEU A 61 -18.07 -8.31 -7.59
N GLU A 62 -18.41 -7.20 -6.96
CA GLU A 62 -19.51 -7.12 -6.00
C GLU A 62 -20.90 -7.37 -6.61
N ILE A 63 -21.02 -7.37 -7.96
CA ILE A 63 -22.25 -7.79 -8.65
C ILE A 63 -22.47 -9.31 -8.51
N TYR A 64 -21.38 -10.09 -8.47
CA TYR A 64 -21.44 -11.56 -8.51
C TYR A 64 -21.01 -12.21 -7.20
N PHE A 65 -20.23 -11.50 -6.38
CA PHE A 65 -19.61 -12.02 -5.15
C PHE A 65 -19.91 -11.11 -3.96
N SER A 66 -19.80 -11.67 -2.76
CA SER A 66 -19.88 -10.87 -1.54
C SER A 66 -18.69 -9.88 -1.49
N ARG A 67 -18.87 -8.76 -0.75
CA ARG A 67 -17.82 -7.77 -0.52
C ARG A 67 -16.47 -8.40 -0.12
N LYS A 68 -16.51 -9.36 0.80
CA LYS A 68 -15.30 -10.07 1.26
C LYS A 68 -14.57 -10.74 0.10
N TRP A 69 -15.26 -11.51 -0.71
CA TRP A 69 -14.66 -12.21 -1.83
C TRP A 69 -14.18 -11.25 -2.93
N SER A 70 -14.89 -10.16 -3.17
CA SER A 70 -14.49 -9.13 -4.12
C SER A 70 -13.17 -8.46 -3.73
N ILE A 71 -12.98 -8.16 -2.44
CA ILE A 71 -11.71 -7.65 -1.90
C ILE A 71 -10.59 -8.67 -2.10
N TRP A 72 -10.81 -9.94 -1.70
CA TRP A 72 -9.80 -10.98 -1.83
C TRP A 72 -9.37 -11.22 -3.28
N LEU A 73 -10.32 -11.39 -4.19
CA LEU A 73 -10.04 -11.62 -5.61
C LEU A 73 -9.30 -10.45 -6.24
N SER A 74 -9.77 -9.22 -6.01
CA SER A 74 -9.08 -8.02 -6.51
C SER A 74 -7.66 -7.92 -5.96
N THR A 75 -7.45 -8.23 -4.67
CA THR A 75 -6.13 -8.18 -4.03
C THR A 75 -5.18 -9.23 -4.59
N ILE A 76 -5.66 -10.47 -4.79
CA ILE A 76 -4.83 -11.55 -5.36
C ILE A 76 -4.39 -11.16 -6.77
N ILE A 77 -5.32 -10.71 -7.62
CA ILE A 77 -4.99 -10.29 -8.99
C ILE A 77 -4.00 -9.13 -8.96
N PHE A 78 -4.23 -8.14 -8.11
CA PHE A 78 -3.33 -6.99 -7.93
C PHE A 78 -1.92 -7.42 -7.54
N ALA A 79 -1.78 -8.30 -6.55
CA ALA A 79 -0.47 -8.80 -6.11
C ALA A 79 0.25 -9.58 -7.23
N LEU A 80 -0.47 -10.42 -7.99
CA LEU A 80 0.10 -11.19 -9.09
C LEU A 80 0.56 -10.32 -10.27
N CYS A 81 0.09 -9.09 -10.40
CA CYS A 81 0.58 -8.13 -11.39
C CYS A 81 1.96 -7.54 -11.03
N HIS A 82 2.47 -7.80 -9.84
CA HIS A 82 3.78 -7.32 -9.39
C HIS A 82 4.88 -8.36 -9.61
N THR A 83 6.11 -7.91 -9.87
CA THR A 83 7.27 -8.78 -10.08
C THR A 83 8.11 -8.90 -8.82
N GLY A 84 8.54 -10.11 -8.51
CA GLY A 84 9.33 -10.42 -7.32
C GLY A 84 8.48 -10.69 -6.07
N ILE A 85 8.86 -11.75 -5.34
CA ILE A 85 8.06 -12.26 -4.22
C ILE A 85 7.82 -11.22 -3.11
N TYR A 86 8.81 -10.41 -2.80
CA TYR A 86 8.69 -9.38 -1.75
C TYR A 86 7.76 -8.24 -2.19
N THR A 87 7.84 -7.80 -3.45
CA THR A 87 6.93 -6.79 -3.99
C THR A 87 5.49 -7.33 -4.03
N MET A 88 5.31 -8.60 -4.41
CA MET A 88 3.99 -9.27 -4.38
C MET A 88 3.40 -9.32 -2.96
N ILE A 89 4.22 -9.65 -1.94
CA ILE A 89 3.77 -9.67 -0.54
C ILE A 89 3.37 -8.26 -0.10
N PHE A 90 4.16 -7.25 -0.40
CA PHE A 90 3.83 -5.86 -0.08
C PHE A 90 2.55 -5.40 -0.77
N ALA A 91 2.42 -5.66 -2.08
CA ALA A 91 1.22 -5.37 -2.85
C ALA A 91 -0.02 -6.09 -2.28
N PHE A 92 0.14 -7.33 -1.82
CA PHE A 92 -0.95 -8.06 -1.19
C PHE A 92 -1.41 -7.39 0.12
N ILE A 93 -0.49 -6.96 0.98
CA ILE A 93 -0.80 -6.25 2.24
C ILE A 93 -1.54 -4.94 1.94
N ILE A 94 -0.97 -4.10 1.07
CA ILE A 94 -1.60 -2.83 0.66
C ILE A 94 -2.93 -3.11 -0.03
N GLY A 95 -3.00 -4.17 -0.81
CA GLY A 95 -4.19 -4.62 -1.52
C GLY A 95 -5.39 -4.89 -0.62
N ILE A 96 -5.18 -5.64 0.47
CA ILE A 96 -6.22 -5.94 1.46
C ILE A 96 -6.68 -4.66 2.17
N VAL A 97 -5.74 -3.84 2.63
CA VAL A 97 -6.05 -2.58 3.35
C VAL A 97 -6.85 -1.64 2.45
N ASN A 98 -6.38 -1.40 1.23
CA ASN A 98 -7.04 -0.50 0.28
C ASN A 98 -8.39 -1.03 -0.19
N GLY A 99 -8.49 -2.34 -0.43
CA GLY A 99 -9.76 -2.99 -0.77
C GLY A 99 -10.80 -2.84 0.33
N TYR A 100 -10.40 -3.03 1.59
CA TYR A 100 -11.28 -2.83 2.74
C TYR A 100 -11.70 -1.36 2.90
N LEU A 101 -10.75 -0.43 2.83
CA LEU A 101 -11.03 1.00 2.96
C LEU A 101 -11.97 1.48 1.85
N TYR A 102 -11.70 1.13 0.60
CA TYR A 102 -12.56 1.47 -0.52
C TYR A 102 -13.97 0.89 -0.38
N SER A 103 -14.07 -0.40 -0.08
CA SER A 103 -15.37 -1.07 0.06
C SER A 103 -16.20 -0.55 1.24
N THR A 104 -15.56 0.04 2.24
CA THR A 104 -16.22 0.59 3.44
C THR A 104 -16.58 2.07 3.27
N LYS A 105 -15.65 2.88 2.78
CA LYS A 105 -15.80 4.34 2.70
C LYS A 105 -16.36 4.82 1.35
N ARG A 106 -16.22 3.99 0.29
CA ARG A 106 -16.64 4.31 -1.10
C ARG A 106 -16.02 5.59 -1.67
N ASP A 107 -14.85 5.95 -1.16
CA ASP A 107 -14.05 7.08 -1.61
C ASP A 107 -12.71 6.57 -2.16
N ILE A 108 -12.48 6.78 -3.45
CA ILE A 108 -11.27 6.31 -4.15
C ILE A 108 -10.01 7.09 -3.75
N LEU A 109 -10.16 8.31 -3.26
CA LEU A 109 -9.01 9.10 -2.81
C LEU A 109 -8.32 8.45 -1.62
N ILE A 110 -9.07 7.80 -0.75
CA ILE A 110 -8.52 7.13 0.44
C ILE A 110 -7.46 6.09 0.08
N PRO A 111 -7.77 5.03 -0.70
CA PRO A 111 -6.75 4.05 -1.07
C PRO A 111 -5.64 4.65 -1.94
N ILE A 112 -5.91 5.65 -2.78
CA ILE A 112 -4.87 6.36 -3.54
C ILE A 112 -3.85 6.98 -2.59
N PHE A 113 -4.26 7.72 -1.56
CA PHE A 113 -3.34 8.36 -0.62
C PHE A 113 -2.58 7.34 0.25
N VAL A 114 -3.23 6.26 0.68
CA VAL A 114 -2.54 5.14 1.36
C VAL A 114 -1.45 4.56 0.48
N HIS A 115 -1.75 4.27 -0.78
CA HIS A 115 -0.83 3.63 -1.71
C HIS A 115 0.34 4.55 -2.07
N ILE A 116 0.07 5.81 -2.42
CA ILE A 116 1.12 6.81 -2.72
C ILE A 116 2.07 6.95 -1.53
N SER A 117 1.55 7.13 -0.31
CA SER A 117 2.39 7.29 0.87
C SER A 117 3.23 6.05 1.16
N ALA A 118 2.67 4.86 0.96
CA ALA A 118 3.39 3.61 1.12
C ALA A 118 4.54 3.47 0.12
N ASN A 119 4.30 3.75 -1.18
CA ASN A 119 5.32 3.68 -2.21
C ASN A 119 6.39 4.76 -2.05
N MET A 120 6.02 5.98 -1.65
CA MET A 120 6.99 7.04 -1.35
C MET A 120 7.95 6.62 -0.25
N ILE A 121 7.44 6.07 0.86
CA ILE A 121 8.28 5.60 1.95
C ILE A 121 9.15 4.41 1.50
N ALA A 122 8.59 3.46 0.74
CA ALA A 122 9.36 2.33 0.21
C ALA A 122 10.54 2.78 -0.66
N THR A 123 10.40 3.91 -1.36
CA THR A 123 11.45 4.47 -2.22
C THR A 123 12.56 5.16 -1.43
N PHE A 124 12.26 5.82 -0.30
CA PHE A 124 13.24 6.64 0.42
C PHE A 124 13.78 6.04 1.72
N LEU A 125 13.19 4.96 2.21
CA LEU A 125 13.59 4.38 3.47
C LEU A 125 14.60 3.25 3.25
N PHE A 126 15.84 3.49 3.66
CA PHE A 126 16.95 2.53 3.54
C PHE A 126 17.54 2.17 4.91
N GLY A 127 17.87 0.89 5.07
CA GLY A 127 18.51 0.35 6.25
C GLY A 127 17.56 0.08 7.42
N TYR A 128 17.99 -0.80 8.33
CA TYR A 128 17.23 -1.16 9.53
C TYR A 128 17.49 -0.17 10.67
N ASN A 129 16.40 0.30 11.29
CA ASN A 129 16.44 1.10 12.51
C ASN A 129 15.26 0.75 13.42
N SER A 130 15.55 0.29 14.65
CA SER A 130 14.53 -0.14 15.61
C SER A 130 13.60 1.01 16.07
N VAL A 131 14.12 2.23 16.18
CA VAL A 131 13.29 3.39 16.54
C VAL A 131 12.29 3.70 15.43
N VAL A 132 12.74 3.65 14.16
CA VAL A 132 11.88 3.83 12.99
C VAL A 132 10.82 2.74 12.91
N LEU A 133 11.16 1.49 13.25
CA LEU A 133 10.19 0.39 13.33
C LEU A 133 9.10 0.67 14.38
N ILE A 134 9.47 1.13 15.58
CA ILE A 134 8.52 1.49 16.63
C ILE A 134 7.60 2.63 16.16
N LEU A 135 8.16 3.64 15.50
CA LEU A 135 7.36 4.74 14.93
C LEU A 135 6.35 4.22 13.88
N GLY A 136 6.73 3.25 13.05
CA GLY A 136 5.82 2.60 12.11
C GLY A 136 4.62 1.96 12.80
N PHE A 137 4.82 1.22 13.88
CA PHE A 137 3.73 0.66 14.69
C PHE A 137 2.85 1.73 15.31
N LEU A 138 3.44 2.79 15.86
CA LEU A 138 2.67 3.92 16.43
C LEU A 138 1.79 4.59 15.37
N LEU A 139 2.30 4.80 14.16
CA LEU A 139 1.53 5.37 13.05
C LEU A 139 0.30 4.52 12.71
N ILE A 140 0.45 3.19 12.64
CA ILE A 140 -0.69 2.29 12.38
C ILE A 140 -1.70 2.35 13.53
N ILE A 141 -1.25 2.28 14.77
CA ILE A 141 -2.13 2.31 15.94
C ILE A 141 -2.94 3.61 15.97
N ILE A 142 -2.28 4.76 15.82
CA ILE A 142 -2.93 6.07 15.79
C ILE A 142 -3.95 6.13 14.65
N SER A 143 -3.56 5.70 13.45
CA SER A 143 -4.44 5.67 12.30
C SER A 143 -5.67 4.80 12.53
N TYR A 144 -5.49 3.61 13.12
CA TYR A 144 -6.60 2.70 13.41
C TYR A 144 -7.64 3.33 14.36
N PHE A 145 -7.19 3.94 15.46
CA PHE A 145 -8.13 4.54 16.42
C PHE A 145 -8.91 5.71 15.81
N ILE A 146 -8.25 6.55 15.00
CA ILE A 146 -8.93 7.72 14.38
C ILE A 146 -9.87 7.29 13.24
N ILE A 147 -9.52 6.24 12.47
CA ILE A 147 -10.39 5.75 11.37
C ILE A 147 -11.66 5.07 11.90
N LYS A 148 -11.56 4.50 13.10
CA LYS A 148 -12.68 3.78 13.73
C LYS A 148 -13.76 4.71 14.29
N GLU A 149 -13.40 5.94 14.66
CA GLU A 149 -14.34 7.00 15.05
C GLU A 149 -15.14 7.53 13.85
#